data_cbaa70622c10f4f1ccf8e969794ffb6a
#
_entry.id   cbaa70622c10f4f1ccf8e969794ffb6a
#
_cell.length_a   1.000
_cell.length_b   1.000
_cell.length_c   1.000
_cell.angle_alpha   90.00
_cell.angle_beta   90.00
_cell.angle_gamma   90.00
#
_symmetry.space_group_name_H-M   'P 1'
#
loop_
_entity.id
_entity.type
_entity.pdbx_description
1 polymer ?
#
loop_
_entity_poly.entity_id
_entity_poly.type
_entity_poly.pdbx_seq_one_letter_code
_entity_poly.pdbx_strand_id
1 'polypeptide(L)'
;MLIFIVVGLFPFLSLAIPDQLNLDIERPVVATICGFLVTATQLVAGASGPVLDVFYVKSRLTRHQVLATKSVTQTSSHVIKLGYYLTVDLPLWVYMLVIAAASAGNAVGKSLVAKIDDVQFRYAGRIITLNMGTLFLENGIWLLVF
;
A
#
# COMPACT_ATOMS: atom_id res chain seq x y z
N MET A 1 -17.47 5.79 2.16
CA MET A 1 -17.88 5.33 3.48
C MET A 1 -17.56 3.85 3.71
N LEU A 2 -18.38 2.93 3.25
CA LEU A 2 -18.18 1.47 3.46
C LEU A 2 -16.80 0.96 3.01
N ILE A 3 -16.26 1.51 1.95
CA ILE A 3 -14.94 1.18 1.40
C ILE A 3 -13.81 1.51 2.37
N PHE A 4 -13.86 2.65 3.06
CA PHE A 4 -12.86 3.04 4.05
C PHE A 4 -12.85 2.04 5.23
N ILE A 5 -14.02 1.56 5.65
CA ILE A 5 -14.14 0.54 6.68
C ILE A 5 -13.54 -0.79 6.20
N VAL A 6 -13.89 -1.22 4.99
CA VAL A 6 -13.37 -2.46 4.41
C VAL A 6 -11.85 -2.39 4.29
N VAL A 7 -11.31 -1.31 3.72
CA VAL A 7 -9.85 -1.12 3.57
C VAL A 7 -9.16 -1.03 4.92
N GLY A 8 -9.76 -0.34 5.89
CA GLY A 8 -9.24 -0.22 7.25
C GLY A 8 -9.23 -1.53 8.03
N LEU A 9 -10.14 -2.47 7.73
CA LEU A 9 -10.16 -3.79 8.35
C LEU A 9 -9.07 -4.74 7.82
N PHE A 10 -8.60 -4.56 6.58
CA PHE A 10 -7.62 -5.45 5.97
C PHE A 10 -6.36 -5.70 6.82
N PRO A 11 -5.71 -4.68 7.41
CA PRO A 11 -4.54 -4.90 8.27
C PRO A 11 -4.84 -5.78 9.48
N PHE A 12 -6.01 -5.63 10.09
CA PHE A 12 -6.42 -6.42 11.26
C PHE A 12 -6.76 -7.85 10.88
N LEU A 13 -7.43 -8.04 9.73
CA LEU A 13 -7.68 -9.37 9.18
C LEU A 13 -6.36 -10.11 8.89
N SER A 14 -5.31 -9.39 8.48
CA SER A 14 -4.00 -10.00 8.24
C SER A 14 -3.38 -10.62 9.50
N LEU A 15 -3.70 -10.08 10.67
CA LEU A 15 -3.25 -10.64 11.95
C LEU A 15 -3.99 -11.92 12.31
N ALA A 16 -5.24 -12.04 11.88
CA ALA A 16 -6.11 -13.19 12.14
C ALA A 16 -5.89 -14.34 11.15
N ILE A 17 -5.19 -14.10 10.04
CA ILE A 17 -4.89 -15.12 9.04
C ILE A 17 -3.90 -16.12 9.63
N PRO A 18 -4.28 -17.42 9.80
CA PRO A 18 -3.37 -18.42 10.32
C PRO A 18 -2.20 -18.65 9.35
N ASP A 19 -1.02 -18.99 9.90
CA ASP A 19 0.20 -19.23 9.12
C ASP A 19 0.07 -20.40 8.12
N GLN A 20 -0.95 -21.23 8.29
CA GLN A 20 -1.28 -22.33 7.41
C GLN A 20 -1.88 -21.87 6.06
N LEU A 21 -2.49 -20.68 6.00
CA LEU A 21 -2.88 -20.06 4.74
C LEU A 21 -1.64 -19.45 4.07
N ASN A 22 -1.07 -20.24 3.18
CA ASN A 22 0.13 -19.91 2.41
C ASN A 22 -0.20 -18.78 1.39
N LEU A 23 -0.40 -17.55 1.88
CA LEU A 23 -0.52 -16.35 1.07
C LEU A 23 0.86 -15.91 0.57
N ASP A 24 1.59 -16.87 0.00
CA ASP A 24 2.90 -16.61 -0.52
C ASP A 24 2.79 -15.89 -1.86
N ILE A 25 3.18 -14.63 -1.87
CA ILE A 25 3.14 -13.76 -3.06
C ILE A 25 4.00 -14.33 -4.22
N GLU A 26 4.90 -15.27 -3.94
CA GLU A 26 5.70 -15.94 -4.95
C GLU A 26 4.87 -16.90 -5.82
N ARG A 27 3.67 -17.29 -5.37
CA ARG A 27 2.75 -18.09 -6.16
C ARG A 27 2.00 -17.23 -7.18
N PRO A 28 2.01 -17.59 -8.49
CA PRO A 28 1.40 -16.75 -9.53
C PRO A 28 -0.08 -16.49 -9.30
N VAL A 29 -0.82 -17.45 -8.76
CA VAL A 29 -2.24 -17.28 -8.43
C VAL A 29 -2.43 -16.24 -7.32
N VAL A 30 -1.65 -16.32 -6.25
CA VAL A 30 -1.70 -15.36 -5.14
C VAL A 30 -1.28 -13.97 -5.60
N ALA A 31 -0.23 -13.88 -6.42
CA ALA A 31 0.21 -12.63 -7.02
C ALA A 31 -0.87 -11.98 -7.89
N THR A 32 -1.58 -12.78 -8.70
CA THR A 32 -2.68 -12.29 -9.54
C THR A 32 -3.84 -11.77 -8.70
N ILE A 33 -4.27 -12.52 -7.69
CA ILE A 33 -5.34 -12.09 -6.77
C ILE A 33 -4.92 -10.82 -6.02
N CYS A 34 -3.69 -10.76 -5.53
CA CYS A 34 -3.13 -9.58 -4.88
C CYS A 34 -3.16 -8.37 -5.82
N GLY A 35 -2.67 -8.52 -7.03
CA GLY A 35 -2.66 -7.45 -8.04
C GLY A 35 -4.06 -6.93 -8.35
N PHE A 36 -5.02 -7.83 -8.51
CA PHE A 36 -6.42 -7.47 -8.75
C PHE A 36 -7.01 -6.69 -7.57
N LEU A 37 -6.88 -7.19 -6.34
CA LEU A 37 -7.38 -6.55 -5.13
C LEU A 37 -6.73 -5.18 -4.89
N VAL A 38 -5.42 -5.09 -5.07
CA VAL A 38 -4.65 -3.85 -4.94
C VAL A 38 -5.12 -2.81 -5.95
N THR A 39 -5.27 -3.20 -7.22
CA THR A 39 -5.72 -2.28 -8.27
C THR A 39 -7.16 -1.83 -8.04
N ALA A 40 -8.06 -2.76 -7.72
CA ALA A 40 -9.45 -2.44 -7.41
C ALA A 40 -9.56 -1.47 -6.23
N THR A 41 -8.84 -1.75 -5.13
CA THR A 41 -8.82 -0.88 -3.95
C THR A 41 -8.21 0.48 -4.26
N GLN A 42 -7.15 0.52 -5.08
CA GLN A 42 -6.51 1.76 -5.51
C GLN A 42 -7.44 2.65 -6.32
N LEU A 43 -8.24 2.07 -7.21
CA LEU A 43 -9.20 2.82 -8.03
C LEU A 43 -10.36 3.37 -7.20
N VAL A 44 -10.85 2.60 -6.24
CA VAL A 44 -12.06 2.94 -5.49
C VAL A 44 -11.76 3.76 -4.23
N ALA A 45 -10.78 3.35 -3.44
CA ALA A 45 -10.41 4.01 -2.17
C ALA A 45 -9.24 5.00 -2.30
N GLY A 46 -8.56 5.03 -3.45
CA GLY A 46 -7.39 5.88 -3.66
C GLY A 46 -6.12 5.40 -2.93
N ALA A 47 -6.23 4.36 -2.10
CA ALA A 47 -5.14 3.79 -1.31
C ALA A 47 -5.21 2.27 -1.31
N SER A 48 -4.08 1.61 -1.52
CA SER A 48 -3.98 0.14 -1.57
C SER A 48 -2.85 -0.41 -0.68
N GLY A 49 -2.13 0.48 -0.01
CA GLY A 49 -1.00 0.10 0.86
C GLY A 49 -1.36 -0.98 1.87
N PRO A 50 -2.40 -0.79 2.70
CA PRO A 50 -2.82 -1.79 3.69
C PRO A 50 -3.17 -3.15 3.10
N VAL A 51 -3.82 -3.18 1.93
CA VAL A 51 -4.17 -4.43 1.23
C VAL A 51 -2.92 -5.15 0.74
N LEU A 52 -2.00 -4.41 0.13
CA LEU A 52 -0.74 -4.95 -0.37
C LEU A 52 0.11 -5.52 0.77
N ASP A 53 0.18 -4.83 1.90
CA ASP A 53 0.98 -5.23 3.05
C ASP A 53 0.54 -6.57 3.66
N VAL A 54 -0.75 -6.91 3.61
CA VAL A 54 -1.26 -8.21 4.06
C VAL A 54 -0.54 -9.37 3.39
N PHE A 55 -0.29 -9.26 2.09
CA PHE A 55 0.39 -10.29 1.30
C PHE A 55 1.90 -10.35 1.56
N TYR A 56 2.51 -9.22 1.95
CA TYR A 56 3.95 -9.15 2.18
C TYR A 56 4.39 -9.44 3.60
N VAL A 57 3.54 -9.24 4.61
CA VAL A 57 3.88 -9.47 6.04
C VAL A 57 4.37 -10.89 6.29
N LYS A 58 3.82 -11.88 5.56
CA LYS A 58 4.18 -13.30 5.69
C LYS A 58 5.09 -13.83 4.59
N SER A 59 5.53 -12.98 3.67
CA SER A 59 6.45 -13.39 2.60
C SER A 59 7.86 -13.61 3.15
N ARG A 60 8.61 -14.51 2.50
CA ARG A 60 10.03 -14.75 2.80
C ARG A 60 10.96 -13.78 2.08
N LEU A 61 10.42 -12.83 1.34
CA LEU A 61 11.18 -11.86 0.57
C LEU A 61 12.01 -10.94 1.46
N THR A 62 13.20 -10.59 0.99
CA THR A 62 14.03 -9.57 1.61
C THR A 62 13.38 -8.18 1.46
N ARG A 63 13.76 -7.21 2.31
CA ARG A 63 13.25 -5.82 2.23
C ARG A 63 13.38 -5.22 0.83
N HIS A 64 14.49 -5.50 0.14
CA HIS A 64 14.73 -4.99 -1.22
C HIS A 64 13.79 -5.62 -2.26
N GLN A 65 13.53 -6.92 -2.15
CA GLN A 65 12.56 -7.62 -3.01
C GLN A 65 11.14 -7.12 -2.76
N VAL A 66 10.74 -6.96 -1.49
CA VAL A 66 9.43 -6.39 -1.13
C VAL A 66 9.27 -5.00 -1.72
N LEU A 67 10.26 -4.11 -1.54
CA LEU A 67 10.20 -2.75 -2.07
C LEU A 67 10.15 -2.74 -3.59
N ALA A 68 10.97 -3.55 -4.27
CA ALA A 68 10.98 -3.64 -5.73
C ALA A 68 9.63 -4.10 -6.27
N THR A 69 9.07 -5.18 -5.70
CA THR A 69 7.78 -5.72 -6.15
C THR A 69 6.63 -4.75 -5.87
N LYS A 70 6.61 -4.12 -4.69
CA LYS A 70 5.64 -3.07 -4.36
C LYS A 70 5.75 -1.90 -5.33
N SER A 71 6.96 -1.45 -5.65
CA SER A 71 7.17 -0.35 -6.59
C SER A 71 6.60 -0.67 -7.97
N VAL A 72 6.85 -1.86 -8.50
CA VAL A 72 6.31 -2.29 -9.80
C VAL A 72 4.79 -2.34 -9.77
N THR A 73 4.20 -2.98 -8.77
CA THR A 73 2.75 -3.11 -8.63
C THR A 73 2.07 -1.75 -8.50
N GLN A 74 2.62 -0.86 -7.66
CA GLN A 74 2.06 0.47 -7.47
C GLN A 74 2.25 1.35 -8.70
N THR A 75 3.41 1.30 -9.37
CA THR A 75 3.64 2.06 -10.60
C THR A 75 2.64 1.65 -11.67
N SER A 76 2.40 0.35 -11.86
CA SER A 76 1.39 -0.15 -12.81
C SER A 76 0.00 0.38 -12.47
N SER A 77 -0.39 0.33 -11.20
CA SER A 77 -1.68 0.87 -10.73
C SER A 77 -1.79 2.38 -10.94
N HIS A 78 -0.70 3.13 -10.72
CA HIS A 78 -0.68 4.58 -10.96
C HIS A 78 -0.74 4.93 -12.45
N VAL A 79 -0.11 4.15 -13.33
CA VAL A 79 -0.22 4.35 -14.79
C VAL A 79 -1.66 4.16 -15.25
N ILE A 80 -2.35 3.11 -14.78
CA ILE A 80 -3.78 2.90 -15.08
C ILE A 80 -4.61 4.08 -14.56
N LYS A 81 -4.33 4.53 -13.35
CA LYS A 81 -5.02 5.66 -12.71
C LYS A 81 -4.78 6.98 -13.44
N LEU A 82 -3.58 7.20 -13.96
CA LEU A 82 -3.24 8.38 -14.74
C LEU A 82 -4.15 8.48 -15.98
N GLY A 83 -4.39 7.37 -16.70
CA GLY A 83 -5.32 7.35 -17.83
C GLY A 83 -6.75 7.76 -17.43
N TYR A 84 -7.17 7.46 -16.22
CA TYR A 84 -8.49 7.84 -15.70
C TYR A 84 -8.55 9.31 -15.25
N TYR A 85 -7.47 9.87 -14.71
CA TYR A 85 -7.41 11.23 -14.15
C TYR A 85 -6.77 12.27 -15.07
N LEU A 86 -6.50 11.95 -16.35
CA LEU A 86 -5.92 12.88 -17.33
C LEU A 86 -6.72 14.17 -17.55
N THR A 87 -7.97 14.23 -17.08
CA THR A 87 -8.86 15.39 -17.20
C THR A 87 -8.69 16.43 -16.10
N VAL A 88 -7.79 16.21 -15.14
CA VAL A 88 -7.59 17.16 -14.03
C VAL A 88 -6.53 18.18 -14.42
N ASP A 89 -6.97 19.38 -14.74
CA ASP A 89 -6.08 20.50 -15.01
C ASP A 89 -5.54 21.12 -13.72
N LEU A 90 -4.28 20.82 -13.43
CA LEU A 90 -3.55 21.44 -12.32
C LEU A 90 -2.49 22.40 -12.87
N PRO A 91 -2.21 23.53 -12.17
CA PRO A 91 -1.14 24.43 -12.58
C PRO A 91 0.23 23.72 -12.52
N LEU A 92 1.11 24.04 -13.48
CA LEU A 92 2.40 23.37 -13.66
C LEU A 92 3.27 23.35 -12.37
N TRP A 93 3.20 24.42 -11.58
CA TRP A 93 3.96 24.52 -10.32
C TRP A 93 3.58 23.43 -9.31
N VAL A 94 2.31 22.96 -9.29
CA VAL A 94 1.85 21.88 -8.42
C VAL A 94 2.54 20.57 -8.82
N TYR A 95 2.62 20.27 -10.13
CA TYR A 95 3.34 19.09 -10.62
C TYR A 95 4.80 19.12 -10.23
N MET A 96 5.48 20.26 -10.40
CA MET A 96 6.88 20.43 -10.02
C MET A 96 7.11 20.22 -8.53
N LEU A 97 6.23 20.77 -7.69
CA LEU A 97 6.29 20.62 -6.24
C LEU A 97 6.10 19.16 -5.81
N VAL A 98 5.12 18.44 -6.40
CA VAL A 98 4.86 17.04 -6.12
C VAL A 98 6.05 16.17 -6.54
N ILE A 99 6.62 16.40 -7.72
CA ILE A 99 7.81 15.67 -8.20
C ILE A 99 9.00 15.90 -7.27
N ALA A 100 9.24 17.14 -6.87
CA ALA A 100 10.33 17.49 -5.96
C ALA A 100 10.14 16.81 -4.58
N ALA A 101 8.93 16.89 -4.01
CA ALA A 101 8.61 16.26 -2.74
C ALA A 101 8.72 14.73 -2.80
N ALA A 102 8.25 14.11 -3.88
CA ALA A 102 8.35 12.67 -4.09
C ALA A 102 9.81 12.21 -4.24
N SER A 103 10.63 13.00 -4.98
CA SER A 103 12.05 12.70 -5.15
C SER A 103 12.83 12.83 -3.84
N ALA A 104 12.57 13.86 -3.05
CA ALA A 104 13.16 14.04 -1.73
C ALA A 104 12.74 12.92 -0.77
N GLY A 105 11.45 12.58 -0.73
CA GLY A 105 10.92 11.48 0.08
C GLY A 105 11.56 10.13 -0.27
N ASN A 106 11.75 9.85 -1.57
CA ASN A 106 12.42 8.63 -2.03
C ASN A 106 13.90 8.59 -1.61
N ALA A 107 14.62 9.70 -1.69
CA ALA A 107 16.01 9.79 -1.26
C ALA A 107 16.16 9.53 0.25
N VAL A 108 15.31 10.15 1.06
CA VAL A 108 15.26 9.92 2.51
C VAL A 108 14.88 8.47 2.82
N GLY A 109 13.84 7.95 2.16
CA GLY A 109 13.38 6.57 2.34
C GLY A 109 14.45 5.53 2.04
N LYS A 110 15.20 5.70 0.94
CA LYS A 110 16.34 4.82 0.62
C LYS A 110 17.41 4.84 1.72
N SER A 111 17.74 6.02 2.24
CA SER A 111 18.74 6.17 3.31
C SER A 111 18.29 5.48 4.60
N LEU A 112 17.00 5.57 4.95
CA LEU A 112 16.45 4.91 6.13
C LEU A 112 16.43 3.38 5.98
N VAL A 113 15.96 2.88 4.83
CA VAL A 113 15.91 1.44 4.55
C VAL A 113 17.30 0.80 4.54
N ALA A 114 18.32 1.53 4.10
CA ALA A 114 19.69 1.04 4.11
C ALA A 114 20.25 0.80 5.53
N LYS A 115 19.69 1.48 6.54
CA LYS A 115 20.16 1.43 7.94
C LYS A 115 19.44 0.40 8.81
N ILE A 116 18.35 -0.18 8.35
CA ILE A 116 17.54 -1.15 9.10
C ILE A 116 17.70 -2.55 8.52
N ASP A 117 17.53 -3.57 9.33
CA ASP A 117 17.52 -4.96 8.89
C ASP A 117 16.12 -5.42 8.41
N ASP A 118 16.02 -6.65 7.88
CA ASP A 118 14.77 -7.18 7.36
C ASP A 118 13.70 -7.39 8.45
N VAL A 119 14.12 -7.65 9.70
CA VAL A 119 13.22 -7.82 10.84
C VAL A 119 12.63 -6.48 11.26
N GLN A 120 13.50 -5.48 11.41
CA GLN A 120 13.10 -4.11 11.73
C GLN A 120 12.20 -3.52 10.64
N PHE A 121 12.51 -3.79 9.36
CA PHE A 121 11.70 -3.37 8.23
C PHE A 121 10.27 -3.94 8.30
N ARG A 122 10.14 -5.26 8.56
CA ARG A 122 8.82 -5.90 8.70
C ARG A 122 8.05 -5.37 9.90
N TYR A 123 8.73 -5.18 11.02
CA TYR A 123 8.11 -4.64 12.24
C TYR A 123 7.59 -3.21 12.02
N ALA A 124 8.42 -2.34 11.47
CA ALA A 124 8.03 -0.97 11.14
C ALA A 124 6.87 -0.94 10.12
N GLY A 125 6.96 -1.75 9.07
CA GLY A 125 5.88 -1.91 8.08
C GLY A 125 4.56 -2.31 8.73
N ARG A 126 4.59 -3.31 9.63
CA ARG A 126 3.40 -3.77 10.35
C ARG A 126 2.76 -2.67 11.21
N ILE A 127 3.58 -1.92 11.97
CA ILE A 127 3.08 -0.80 12.78
C ILE A 127 2.44 0.27 11.91
N ILE A 128 3.12 0.69 10.83
CA ILE A 128 2.61 1.70 9.90
C ILE A 128 1.29 1.25 9.29
N THR A 129 1.21 0.00 8.84
CA THR A 129 0.01 -0.55 8.21
C THR A 129 -1.17 -0.62 9.18
N LEU A 130 -0.93 -1.00 10.45
CA LEU A 130 -1.97 -1.00 11.48
C LEU A 130 -2.46 0.42 11.80
N ASN A 131 -1.54 1.38 11.95
CA ASN A 131 -1.93 2.78 12.19
C ASN A 131 -2.74 3.35 11.01
N MET A 132 -2.35 3.05 9.77
CA MET A 132 -3.14 3.43 8.60
C MET A 132 -4.52 2.77 8.59
N GLY A 133 -4.61 1.50 8.98
CA GLY A 133 -5.88 0.81 9.14
C GLY A 133 -6.81 1.49 10.13
N THR A 134 -6.30 1.91 11.30
CA THR A 134 -7.10 2.66 12.29
C THR A 134 -7.59 3.99 11.75
N LEU A 135 -6.72 4.75 11.07
CA LEU A 135 -7.12 6.02 10.45
C LEU A 135 -8.22 5.84 9.39
N PHE A 136 -8.14 4.78 8.58
CA PHE A 136 -9.19 4.46 7.60
C PHE A 136 -10.50 4.08 8.29
N LEU A 137 -10.45 3.31 9.39
CA LEU A 137 -11.64 2.96 10.18
C LEU A 137 -12.26 4.19 10.83
N GLU A 138 -11.47 5.05 11.46
CA GLU A 138 -11.93 6.31 12.06
C GLU A 138 -12.65 7.19 11.02
N ASN A 139 -12.02 7.44 9.87
CA ASN A 139 -12.63 8.20 8.79
C ASN A 139 -13.90 7.53 8.25
N GLY A 140 -13.89 6.21 8.11
CA GLY A 140 -15.04 5.45 7.65
C GLY A 140 -16.23 5.55 8.63
N ILE A 141 -15.96 5.47 9.94
CA ILE A 141 -16.97 5.59 11.00
C ILE A 141 -17.47 7.04 11.09
N TRP A 142 -16.56 8.02 11.05
CA TRP A 142 -16.94 9.44 11.09
C TRP A 142 -17.90 9.80 9.94
N LEU A 143 -17.61 9.35 8.71
CA LEU A 143 -18.48 9.51 7.55
C LEU A 143 -19.80 8.72 7.63
N LEU A 144 -19.94 7.78 8.58
CA LEU A 144 -21.17 7.05 8.84
C LEU A 144 -22.10 7.80 9.79
N VAL A 145 -21.50 8.53 10.74
CA VAL A 145 -22.22 9.17 11.87
C VAL A 145 -22.60 10.60 11.53
N PHE A 146 -21.80 11.27 10.69
CA PHE A 146 -21.98 12.67 10.28
C PHE A 146 -22.09 12.81 8.76
#